data_5d4aea2ab878180594178844422c9900
#
_entry.id   5d4aea2ab878180594178844422c9900
#
_cell.length_a   1.000
_cell.length_b   1.000
_cell.length_c   1.000
_cell.angle_alpha   90.00
_cell.angle_beta   90.00
_cell.angle_gamma   90.00
#
_symmetry.space_group_name_H-M   'P 1'
#
loop_
_entity.id
_entity.type
_entity.pdbx_description
1 polymer ?
#
loop_
_entity_poly.entity_id
_entity_poly.type
_entity_poly.pdbx_seq_one_letter_code
_entity_poly.pdbx_strand_id
1 'polypeptide(L)'
;MTTSQQRLPEGARYCADTFNGAIASAALSAAWEIGLLDELDQRRRVDIAAFAEQRDAHPHTVRAILVALSSRRIVMLDPERKVAETDIGFDDAFRARAFFYWLTRGCGELLTTLPVKVVNSLRQGGFVRRDARALSVACRNITQTYFDPALCDMLEKLELGTVADLGCGGGERLRTLAALRPELRLIGVDKSASAISLAREAVREAGVADRVTLLQDDLVTMGPRPEYGQVDTVTCFLMGHDLWPRQNCVRTLRRLRTVFPSARNLILGDTCRSTGLDGPEHPMFTLGFETVHSVMGQLVPTIDEWSTAIEESGWRIVDRRLLDVPAFSFIDVLAPA
;
A
#
# COMPACT_ATOMS: atom_id res chain seq x y z
N MET A 1 -31.95 -35.02 6.20
CA MET A 1 -32.20 -34.42 7.53
C MET A 1 -31.80 -32.94 7.42
N THR A 2 -32.75 -32.08 7.21
CA THR A 2 -32.56 -30.61 7.19
C THR A 2 -32.45 -30.14 8.66
N THR A 3 -31.20 -29.98 9.11
CA THR A 3 -30.94 -29.28 10.36
C THR A 3 -31.42 -27.85 10.21
N SER A 4 -32.47 -27.48 10.98
CA SER A 4 -32.88 -26.09 11.13
C SER A 4 -31.63 -25.32 11.61
N GLN A 5 -31.07 -24.48 10.78
CA GLN A 5 -30.02 -23.55 11.20
C GLN A 5 -30.64 -22.60 12.22
N GLN A 6 -30.46 -22.92 13.51
CA GLN A 6 -30.78 -21.97 14.58
C GLN A 6 -29.96 -20.70 14.29
N ARG A 7 -30.65 -19.59 14.06
CA ARG A 7 -29.97 -18.30 13.91
C ARG A 7 -29.20 -18.01 15.22
N LEU A 8 -27.91 -17.83 15.11
CA LEU A 8 -27.10 -17.41 16.25
C LEU A 8 -27.67 -16.13 16.89
N PRO A 9 -27.63 -16.02 18.23
CA PRO A 9 -27.88 -14.74 18.89
C PRO A 9 -27.02 -13.63 18.33
N GLU A 10 -27.46 -12.39 18.36
CA GLU A 10 -26.80 -11.27 17.72
C GLU A 10 -25.32 -11.12 18.16
N GLY A 11 -25.06 -11.14 19.46
CA GLY A 11 -23.68 -11.08 19.97
C GLY A 11 -22.80 -12.24 19.52
N ALA A 12 -23.35 -13.46 19.45
CA ALA A 12 -22.61 -14.62 18.95
C ALA A 12 -22.31 -14.50 17.45
N ARG A 13 -23.19 -13.85 16.68
CA ARG A 13 -22.96 -13.57 15.26
C ARG A 13 -21.81 -12.59 15.08
N TYR A 14 -21.73 -11.49 15.83
CA TYR A 14 -20.59 -10.56 15.77
C TYR A 14 -19.26 -11.22 16.13
N CYS A 15 -19.24 -12.09 17.15
CA CYS A 15 -18.04 -12.87 17.49
C CYS A 15 -17.63 -13.81 16.34
N ALA A 16 -18.60 -14.53 15.75
CA ALA A 16 -18.35 -15.40 14.61
C ALA A 16 -17.84 -14.60 13.39
N ASP A 17 -18.43 -13.45 13.11
CA ASP A 17 -18.03 -12.57 12.02
C ASP A 17 -16.60 -12.06 12.20
N THR A 18 -16.23 -11.66 13.42
CA THR A 18 -14.87 -11.23 13.76
C THR A 18 -13.87 -12.36 13.58
N PHE A 19 -14.14 -13.54 14.14
CA PHE A 19 -13.28 -14.71 14.05
C PHE A 19 -13.09 -15.18 12.58
N ASN A 20 -14.21 -15.35 11.87
CA ASN A 20 -14.21 -15.79 10.47
C ASN A 20 -13.58 -14.73 9.54
N GLY A 21 -13.70 -13.44 9.88
CA GLY A 21 -13.05 -12.34 9.18
C GLY A 21 -11.53 -12.44 9.25
N ALA A 22 -10.97 -12.76 10.41
CA ALA A 22 -9.53 -12.98 10.56
C ALA A 22 -9.02 -14.15 9.70
N ILE A 23 -9.75 -15.27 9.67
CA ILE A 23 -9.41 -16.41 8.83
C ILE A 23 -9.56 -16.08 7.34
N ALA A 24 -10.64 -15.41 6.94
CA ALA A 24 -10.86 -15.01 5.55
C ALA A 24 -9.80 -14.03 5.05
N SER A 25 -9.33 -13.11 5.89
CA SER A 25 -8.24 -12.19 5.56
C SER A 25 -6.94 -12.93 5.26
N ALA A 26 -6.58 -13.90 6.09
CA ALA A 26 -5.41 -14.74 5.87
C ALA A 26 -5.56 -15.63 4.61
N ALA A 27 -6.76 -16.18 4.41
CA ALA A 27 -7.09 -17.00 3.23
C ALA A 27 -7.00 -16.20 1.93
N LEU A 28 -7.47 -14.94 1.92
CA LEU A 28 -7.40 -14.07 0.76
C LEU A 28 -5.96 -13.72 0.39
N SER A 29 -5.16 -13.43 1.39
CA SER A 29 -3.72 -13.19 1.24
C SER A 29 -3.00 -14.41 0.65
N ALA A 30 -3.26 -15.61 1.19
CA ALA A 30 -2.69 -16.86 0.69
C ALA A 30 -3.16 -17.16 -0.74
N ALA A 31 -4.45 -16.98 -1.02
CA ALA A 31 -5.03 -17.19 -2.34
C ALA A 31 -4.39 -16.30 -3.42
N TRP A 32 -4.04 -15.05 -3.06
CA TRP A 32 -3.30 -14.19 -3.97
C TRP A 32 -1.87 -14.69 -4.20
N GLU A 33 -1.15 -15.03 -3.13
CA GLU A 33 0.25 -15.46 -3.21
C GLU A 33 0.44 -16.74 -4.07
N ILE A 34 -0.52 -17.67 -4.04
CA ILE A 34 -0.48 -18.89 -4.85
C ILE A 34 -1.09 -18.73 -6.25
N GLY A 35 -1.59 -17.54 -6.62
CA GLY A 35 -2.20 -17.26 -7.92
C GLY A 35 -3.65 -17.76 -8.08
N LEU A 36 -4.31 -18.15 -6.97
CA LEU A 36 -5.70 -18.63 -7.01
C LEU A 36 -6.69 -17.49 -7.32
N LEU A 37 -6.43 -16.28 -6.81
CA LEU A 37 -7.26 -15.13 -7.14
C LEU A 37 -7.13 -14.72 -8.62
N ASP A 38 -5.93 -14.81 -9.19
CA ASP A 38 -5.70 -14.49 -10.60
C ASP A 38 -6.39 -15.48 -11.53
N GLU A 39 -6.39 -16.78 -11.17
CA GLU A 39 -7.13 -17.81 -11.89
C GLU A 39 -8.64 -17.57 -11.85
N LEU A 40 -9.18 -17.20 -10.66
CA LEU A 40 -10.60 -16.85 -10.50
C LEU A 40 -10.96 -15.57 -11.24
N ASP A 41 -10.09 -14.58 -11.27
CA ASP A 41 -10.33 -13.34 -12.02
C ASP A 41 -10.45 -13.60 -13.53
N GLN A 42 -9.55 -14.40 -14.06
CA GLN A 42 -9.52 -14.72 -15.50
C GLN A 42 -10.65 -15.62 -15.95
N ARG A 43 -10.99 -16.65 -15.15
CA ARG A 43 -11.90 -17.72 -15.56
C ARG A 43 -13.25 -17.71 -14.84
N ARG A 44 -13.36 -16.89 -13.79
CA ARG A 44 -14.53 -16.80 -12.91
C ARG A 44 -14.87 -18.12 -12.20
N ARG A 45 -14.09 -19.17 -12.44
CA ARG A 45 -14.28 -20.53 -11.96
C ARG A 45 -12.95 -21.27 -11.84
N VAL A 46 -12.82 -22.13 -10.83
CA VAL A 46 -11.65 -23.00 -10.65
C VAL A 46 -12.07 -24.41 -10.24
N ASP A 47 -11.48 -25.44 -10.87
CA ASP A 47 -11.48 -26.81 -10.38
C ASP A 47 -10.37 -26.95 -9.34
N ILE A 48 -10.74 -27.37 -8.12
CA ILE A 48 -9.83 -27.37 -6.97
C ILE A 48 -8.71 -28.39 -7.13
N ALA A 49 -9.04 -29.58 -7.69
CA ALA A 49 -8.06 -30.65 -7.87
C ALA A 49 -7.05 -30.28 -8.97
N ALA A 50 -7.54 -29.78 -10.11
CA ALA A 50 -6.71 -29.38 -11.23
C ALA A 50 -5.81 -28.19 -10.85
N PHE A 51 -6.32 -27.19 -10.13
CA PHE A 51 -5.51 -26.07 -9.64
C PHE A 51 -4.41 -26.54 -8.68
N ALA A 52 -4.78 -27.40 -7.72
CA ALA A 52 -3.82 -27.91 -6.75
C ALA A 52 -2.69 -28.72 -7.43
N GLU A 53 -3.02 -29.58 -8.41
CA GLU A 53 -2.04 -30.32 -9.19
C GLU A 53 -1.10 -29.38 -9.97
N GLN A 54 -1.66 -28.40 -10.69
CA GLN A 54 -0.89 -27.45 -11.50
C GLN A 54 0.08 -26.61 -10.66
N ARG A 55 -0.27 -26.31 -9.41
CA ARG A 55 0.50 -25.44 -8.51
C ARG A 55 1.32 -26.18 -7.48
N ASP A 56 1.39 -27.50 -7.54
CA ASP A 56 2.01 -28.34 -6.50
C ASP A 56 1.49 -27.99 -5.09
N ALA A 57 0.18 -27.76 -4.99
CA ALA A 57 -0.50 -27.34 -3.77
C ALA A 57 -1.31 -28.48 -3.17
N HIS A 58 -1.46 -28.50 -1.83
CA HIS A 58 -2.25 -29.50 -1.15
C HIS A 58 -3.75 -29.25 -1.33
N PRO A 59 -4.52 -30.15 -1.98
CA PRO A 59 -5.89 -29.87 -2.41
C PRO A 59 -6.87 -29.62 -1.26
N HIS A 60 -6.67 -30.27 -0.09
CA HIS A 60 -7.49 -30.00 1.08
C HIS A 60 -7.24 -28.61 1.67
N THR A 61 -6.00 -28.08 1.57
CA THR A 61 -5.67 -26.73 2.00
C THR A 61 -6.25 -25.68 1.05
N VAL A 62 -6.17 -25.92 -0.27
CA VAL A 62 -6.82 -25.04 -1.28
C VAL A 62 -8.33 -24.98 -1.03
N ARG A 63 -8.95 -26.13 -0.77
CA ARG A 63 -10.38 -26.18 -0.41
C ARG A 63 -10.68 -25.41 0.88
N ALA A 64 -9.86 -25.53 1.93
CA ALA A 64 -10.05 -24.82 3.18
C ALA A 64 -9.96 -23.28 2.98
N ILE A 65 -9.04 -22.80 2.15
CA ILE A 65 -8.95 -21.40 1.74
C ILE A 65 -10.25 -20.96 1.07
N LEU A 66 -10.74 -21.72 0.09
CA LEU A 66 -11.98 -21.39 -0.62
C LEU A 66 -13.22 -21.44 0.29
N VAL A 67 -13.28 -22.36 1.27
CA VAL A 67 -14.34 -22.37 2.30
C VAL A 67 -14.28 -21.11 3.16
N ALA A 68 -13.09 -20.64 3.55
CA ALA A 68 -12.95 -19.38 4.28
C ALA A 68 -13.43 -18.19 3.44
N LEU A 69 -13.06 -18.11 2.17
CA LEU A 69 -13.51 -17.07 1.25
C LEU A 69 -15.03 -17.12 1.01
N SER A 70 -15.62 -18.32 0.93
CA SER A 70 -17.06 -18.47 0.74
C SER A 70 -17.88 -17.99 1.94
N SER A 71 -17.31 -18.02 3.16
CA SER A 71 -17.94 -17.46 4.35
C SER A 71 -18.18 -15.94 4.27
N ARG A 72 -17.50 -15.27 3.34
CA ARG A 72 -17.58 -13.82 3.08
C ARG A 72 -18.15 -13.50 1.69
N ARG A 73 -18.76 -14.49 1.04
CA ARG A 73 -19.36 -14.33 -0.28
C ARG A 73 -18.38 -13.82 -1.35
N ILE A 74 -17.09 -14.16 -1.17
CA ILE A 74 -16.06 -13.88 -2.18
C ILE A 74 -16.11 -14.94 -3.26
N VAL A 75 -16.35 -16.20 -2.87
CA VAL A 75 -16.56 -17.31 -3.80
C VAL A 75 -17.77 -18.13 -3.39
N MET A 76 -18.33 -18.88 -4.34
CA MET A 76 -19.33 -19.92 -4.15
C MET A 76 -18.70 -21.29 -4.39
N LEU A 77 -19.03 -22.27 -3.57
CA LEU A 77 -18.61 -23.65 -3.76
C LEU A 77 -19.79 -24.49 -4.25
N ASP A 78 -19.52 -25.38 -5.20
CA ASP A 78 -20.49 -26.39 -5.59
C ASP A 78 -20.83 -27.34 -4.42
N PRO A 79 -21.95 -28.09 -4.46
CA PRO A 79 -22.37 -28.98 -3.36
C PRO A 79 -21.32 -30.01 -2.97
N GLU A 80 -20.54 -30.50 -3.92
CA GLU A 80 -19.48 -31.48 -3.69
C GLU A 80 -18.14 -30.83 -3.29
N ARG A 81 -18.08 -29.49 -3.31
CA ARG A 81 -16.89 -28.67 -3.03
C ARG A 81 -15.67 -29.04 -3.87
N LYS A 82 -15.92 -29.33 -5.14
CA LYS A 82 -14.89 -29.65 -6.16
C LYS A 82 -14.54 -28.41 -6.99
N VAL A 83 -15.52 -27.52 -7.13
CA VAL A 83 -15.42 -26.31 -7.95
C VAL A 83 -15.75 -25.10 -7.11
N ALA A 84 -14.99 -24.01 -7.31
CA ALA A 84 -15.31 -22.68 -6.80
C ALA A 84 -15.60 -21.75 -7.97
N GLU A 85 -16.60 -20.88 -7.79
CA GLU A 85 -16.96 -19.80 -8.71
C GLU A 85 -16.93 -18.47 -7.96
N THR A 86 -16.71 -17.37 -8.66
CA THR A 86 -16.76 -16.04 -8.04
C THR A 86 -18.17 -15.72 -7.54
N ASP A 87 -18.28 -15.08 -6.39
CA ASP A 87 -19.54 -14.56 -5.83
C ASP A 87 -19.50 -13.03 -5.79
N ILE A 88 -20.55 -12.42 -5.29
CA ILE A 88 -20.81 -10.96 -5.29
C ILE A 88 -19.66 -10.11 -4.70
N GLY A 89 -18.91 -10.64 -3.75
CA GLY A 89 -17.79 -9.94 -3.11
C GLY A 89 -16.45 -10.12 -3.81
N PHE A 90 -16.38 -10.86 -4.92
CA PHE A 90 -15.09 -11.24 -5.51
C PHE A 90 -14.34 -10.04 -6.09
N ASP A 91 -14.98 -9.23 -6.90
CA ASP A 91 -14.31 -8.15 -7.63
C ASP A 91 -13.75 -7.09 -6.66
N ASP A 92 -14.50 -6.75 -5.60
CA ASP A 92 -14.02 -5.85 -4.55
C ASP A 92 -12.88 -6.48 -3.75
N ALA A 93 -12.97 -7.76 -3.39
CA ALA A 93 -11.91 -8.47 -2.67
C ALA A 93 -10.64 -8.61 -3.52
N PHE A 94 -10.78 -8.89 -4.82
CA PHE A 94 -9.67 -8.94 -5.76
C PHE A 94 -8.98 -7.59 -5.91
N ARG A 95 -9.75 -6.52 -6.06
CA ARG A 95 -9.22 -5.16 -6.11
C ARG A 95 -8.51 -4.78 -4.81
N ALA A 96 -9.05 -5.18 -3.66
CA ALA A 96 -8.53 -4.89 -2.33
C ALA A 96 -7.45 -5.86 -1.83
N ARG A 97 -7.09 -6.90 -2.59
CA ARG A 97 -6.20 -8.01 -2.14
C ARG A 97 -4.91 -7.55 -1.49
N ALA A 98 -4.36 -6.45 -1.95
CA ALA A 98 -3.11 -5.90 -1.43
C ALA A 98 -3.22 -5.38 0.01
N PHE A 99 -4.39 -4.87 0.44
CA PHE A 99 -4.61 -4.47 1.83
C PHE A 99 -4.60 -5.68 2.77
N PHE A 100 -5.21 -6.79 2.36
CA PHE A 100 -5.20 -8.03 3.13
C PHE A 100 -3.78 -8.62 3.21
N TYR A 101 -3.03 -8.57 2.10
CA TYR A 101 -1.66 -9.04 2.05
C TYR A 101 -0.73 -8.18 2.91
N TRP A 102 -0.88 -6.85 2.85
CA TRP A 102 -0.18 -5.91 3.71
C TRP A 102 -0.41 -6.22 5.19
N LEU A 103 -1.68 -6.43 5.56
CA LEU A 103 -2.07 -6.67 6.95
C LEU A 103 -1.55 -8.01 7.47
N THR A 104 -1.84 -9.10 6.77
CA THR A 104 -1.62 -10.47 7.26
C THR A 104 -0.22 -10.98 6.98
N ARG A 105 0.33 -10.72 5.80
CA ARG A 105 1.66 -11.17 5.41
C ARG A 105 2.73 -10.15 5.77
N GLY A 106 2.49 -8.88 5.46
CA GLY A 106 3.43 -7.80 5.75
C GLY A 106 3.58 -7.47 7.23
N CYS A 107 2.45 -7.39 7.95
CA CYS A 107 2.38 -6.93 9.35
C CYS A 107 1.94 -8.02 10.34
N GLY A 108 1.77 -9.28 9.90
CA GLY A 108 1.21 -10.36 10.71
C GLY A 108 1.95 -10.60 12.03
N GLU A 109 3.29 -10.54 12.02
CA GLU A 109 4.09 -10.70 13.24
C GLU A 109 3.80 -9.61 14.29
N LEU A 110 3.55 -8.38 13.86
CA LEU A 110 3.17 -7.28 14.77
C LEU A 110 1.83 -7.57 15.45
N LEU A 111 0.85 -8.05 14.68
CA LEU A 111 -0.49 -8.34 15.20
C LEU A 111 -0.49 -9.54 16.16
N THR A 112 0.23 -10.59 15.85
CA THR A 112 0.33 -11.78 16.71
C THR A 112 1.10 -11.53 18.00
N THR A 113 1.99 -10.53 18.01
CA THR A 113 2.80 -10.15 19.17
C THR A 113 2.26 -8.93 19.93
N LEU A 114 1.05 -8.44 19.60
CA LEU A 114 0.40 -7.31 20.27
C LEU A 114 0.46 -7.37 21.80
N PRO A 115 0.17 -8.50 22.48
CA PRO A 115 0.22 -8.58 23.95
C PRO A 115 1.57 -8.17 24.55
N VAL A 116 2.65 -8.42 23.81
CA VAL A 116 4.02 -8.03 24.21
C VAL A 116 4.28 -6.56 23.85
N LYS A 117 3.78 -6.10 22.72
CA LYS A 117 4.05 -4.75 22.17
C LYS A 117 3.33 -3.63 22.93
N VAL A 118 2.26 -3.93 23.67
CA VAL A 118 1.56 -2.93 24.50
C VAL A 118 2.29 -2.64 25.83
N VAL A 119 3.24 -3.49 26.23
CA VAL A 119 3.97 -3.33 27.51
C VAL A 119 5.22 -2.48 27.30
N ASN A 120 5.27 -1.29 27.90
CA ASN A 120 6.36 -0.32 27.69
C ASN A 120 7.76 -0.90 27.97
N SER A 121 7.96 -1.68 29.03
CA SER A 121 9.24 -2.27 29.37
C SER A 121 9.74 -3.31 28.35
N LEU A 122 8.85 -3.85 27.53
CA LEU A 122 9.16 -4.82 26.48
C LEU A 122 9.37 -4.17 25.08
N ARG A 123 9.17 -2.87 24.97
CA ARG A 123 9.36 -2.09 23.73
C ARG A 123 10.81 -1.62 23.61
N GLN A 124 11.77 -2.54 23.59
CA GLN A 124 13.20 -2.23 23.53
C GLN A 124 13.86 -2.86 22.30
N GLY A 125 14.91 -2.20 21.80
CA GLY A 125 15.68 -2.70 20.66
C GLY A 125 14.85 -2.81 19.36
N GLY A 126 15.16 -3.81 18.56
CA GLY A 126 14.46 -4.10 17.28
C GLY A 126 13.13 -4.83 17.48
N PHE A 127 12.23 -4.29 18.31
CA PHE A 127 10.94 -4.92 18.61
C PHE A 127 9.95 -4.92 17.45
N VAL A 128 10.21 -4.13 16.41
CA VAL A 128 9.39 -4.06 15.20
C VAL A 128 9.94 -5.04 14.17
N ARG A 129 9.13 -6.02 13.78
CA ARG A 129 9.44 -6.94 12.69
C ARG A 129 8.30 -6.97 11.71
N ARG A 130 8.61 -6.78 10.43
CA ARG A 130 7.68 -6.83 9.32
C ARG A 130 8.32 -7.56 8.15
N ASP A 131 7.52 -8.23 7.33
CA ASP A 131 8.02 -8.82 6.08
C ASP A 131 8.18 -7.70 5.04
N ALA A 132 9.42 -7.24 4.86
CA ALA A 132 9.73 -6.14 3.95
C ALA A 132 9.36 -6.45 2.48
N ARG A 133 9.49 -7.72 2.06
CA ARG A 133 9.12 -8.15 0.71
C ARG A 133 7.62 -8.07 0.51
N ALA A 134 6.85 -8.62 1.46
CA ALA A 134 5.40 -8.57 1.39
C ALA A 134 4.86 -7.13 1.43
N LEU A 135 5.46 -6.27 2.27
CA LEU A 135 5.12 -4.84 2.30
C LEU A 135 5.40 -4.16 0.96
N SER A 136 6.56 -4.40 0.36
CA SER A 136 6.90 -3.83 -0.95
C SER A 136 5.90 -4.24 -2.03
N VAL A 137 5.53 -5.53 -2.08
CA VAL A 137 4.51 -6.04 -3.03
C VAL A 137 3.15 -5.39 -2.78
N ALA A 138 2.72 -5.32 -1.51
CA ALA A 138 1.43 -4.73 -1.15
C ALA A 138 1.37 -3.23 -1.46
N CYS A 139 2.34 -2.45 -0.98
CA CYS A 139 2.39 -1.00 -1.18
C CYS A 139 2.43 -0.63 -2.67
N ARG A 140 3.20 -1.37 -3.48
CA ARG A 140 3.21 -1.21 -4.92
C ARG A 140 1.83 -1.41 -5.52
N ASN A 141 1.14 -2.52 -5.20
CA ASN A 141 -0.18 -2.81 -5.75
C ASN A 141 -1.23 -1.79 -5.27
N ILE A 142 -1.18 -1.38 -4.00
CA ILE A 142 -2.03 -0.31 -3.45
C ILE A 142 -1.82 0.99 -4.23
N THR A 143 -0.58 1.38 -4.44
CA THR A 143 -0.23 2.61 -5.16
C THR A 143 -0.75 2.55 -6.60
N GLN A 144 -0.45 1.49 -7.33
CA GLN A 144 -0.88 1.32 -8.73
C GLN A 144 -2.41 1.28 -8.87
N THR A 145 -3.11 0.67 -7.92
CA THR A 145 -4.56 0.51 -8.01
C THR A 145 -5.32 1.77 -7.62
N TYR A 146 -4.83 2.52 -6.63
CA TYR A 146 -5.61 3.57 -5.99
C TYR A 146 -5.00 4.98 -6.10
N PHE A 147 -3.68 5.11 -6.08
CA PHE A 147 -3.02 6.42 -6.14
C PHE A 147 -2.64 6.82 -7.57
N ASP A 148 -2.05 5.91 -8.35
CA ASP A 148 -1.52 6.26 -9.66
C ASP A 148 -2.58 6.77 -10.64
N PRO A 149 -3.84 6.26 -10.69
CA PRO A 149 -4.86 6.85 -11.56
C PRO A 149 -5.13 8.32 -11.23
N ALA A 150 -5.29 8.63 -9.94
CA ALA A 150 -5.51 10.01 -9.49
C ALA A 150 -4.28 10.89 -9.71
N LEU A 151 -3.07 10.35 -9.51
CA LEU A 151 -1.81 11.02 -9.80
C LEU A 151 -1.70 11.36 -11.30
N CYS A 152 -1.97 10.41 -12.19
CA CYS A 152 -1.92 10.64 -13.63
C CYS A 152 -2.82 11.80 -14.07
N ASP A 153 -4.07 11.83 -13.59
CA ASP A 153 -5.01 12.93 -13.85
C ASP A 153 -4.48 14.29 -13.36
N MET A 154 -3.78 14.31 -12.22
CA MET A 154 -3.20 15.55 -11.68
C MET A 154 -1.97 15.98 -12.50
N LEU A 155 -1.14 15.03 -12.91
CA LEU A 155 0.06 15.30 -13.71
C LEU A 155 -0.25 15.85 -15.12
N GLU A 156 -1.42 15.51 -15.71
CA GLU A 156 -1.84 16.07 -16.98
C GLU A 156 -1.94 17.60 -16.99
N LYS A 157 -2.19 18.18 -15.82
CA LYS A 157 -2.34 19.64 -15.63
C LYS A 157 -1.04 20.35 -15.35
N LEU A 158 0.07 19.62 -15.19
CA LEU A 158 1.37 20.15 -14.84
C LEU A 158 2.34 20.13 -16.03
N GLU A 159 3.17 21.15 -16.11
CA GLU A 159 4.34 21.14 -16.98
C GLU A 159 5.47 20.38 -16.30
N LEU A 160 5.86 19.28 -16.89
CA LEU A 160 6.86 18.36 -16.36
C LEU A 160 8.04 18.24 -17.33
N GLY A 161 9.25 18.20 -16.81
CA GLY A 161 10.46 17.96 -17.60
C GLY A 161 11.33 16.86 -16.94
N THR A 162 11.81 17.11 -15.72
CA THR A 162 12.58 16.14 -14.95
C THR A 162 11.91 15.85 -13.62
N VAL A 163 11.50 14.60 -13.42
CA VAL A 163 10.79 14.16 -12.21
C VAL A 163 11.68 13.27 -11.35
N ALA A 164 11.79 13.57 -10.06
CA ALA A 164 12.44 12.70 -9.07
C ALA A 164 11.39 11.99 -8.22
N ASP A 165 11.45 10.65 -8.16
CA ASP A 165 10.60 9.81 -7.31
C ASP A 165 11.39 9.37 -6.07
N LEU A 166 11.00 9.88 -4.90
CA LEU A 166 11.63 9.59 -3.62
C LEU A 166 10.98 8.37 -2.98
N GLY A 167 11.81 7.39 -2.62
CA GLY A 167 11.35 6.07 -2.22
C GLY A 167 10.84 5.28 -3.42
N CYS A 168 11.56 5.29 -4.52
CA CYS A 168 11.12 4.70 -5.78
C CYS A 168 10.95 3.17 -5.73
N GLY A 169 11.43 2.50 -4.69
CA GLY A 169 11.31 1.06 -4.54
C GLY A 169 11.82 0.29 -5.77
N GLY A 170 11.01 -0.59 -6.31
CA GLY A 170 11.30 -1.35 -7.53
C GLY A 170 11.12 -0.59 -8.84
N GLY A 171 10.86 0.73 -8.81
CA GLY A 171 10.79 1.58 -10.00
C GLY A 171 9.46 1.56 -10.75
N GLU A 172 8.39 1.04 -10.15
CA GLU A 172 7.08 0.94 -10.82
C GLU A 172 6.52 2.30 -11.22
N ARG A 173 6.58 3.32 -10.32
CA ARG A 173 6.11 4.66 -10.67
C ARG A 173 6.97 5.29 -11.77
N LEU A 174 8.26 5.05 -11.76
CA LEU A 174 9.13 5.49 -12.86
C LEU A 174 8.69 4.92 -14.20
N ARG A 175 8.30 3.64 -14.24
CA ARG A 175 7.75 3.01 -15.45
C ARG A 175 6.42 3.61 -15.87
N THR A 176 5.51 3.84 -14.91
CA THR A 176 4.22 4.50 -15.15
C THR A 176 4.42 5.89 -15.74
N LEU A 177 5.29 6.70 -15.13
CA LEU A 177 5.62 8.05 -15.61
C LEU A 177 6.28 8.03 -17.00
N ALA A 178 7.21 7.10 -17.22
CA ALA A 178 7.88 6.93 -18.50
C ALA A 178 6.92 6.52 -19.63
N ALA A 179 5.89 5.73 -19.33
CA ALA A 179 4.86 5.33 -20.28
C ALA A 179 3.87 6.47 -20.55
N LEU A 180 3.49 7.23 -19.51
CA LEU A 180 2.56 8.36 -19.60
C LEU A 180 3.13 9.51 -20.43
N ARG A 181 4.42 9.83 -20.22
CA ARG A 181 5.13 10.97 -20.82
C ARG A 181 6.49 10.54 -21.34
N PRO A 182 6.61 10.14 -22.62
CA PRO A 182 7.87 9.66 -23.20
C PRO A 182 9.02 10.67 -23.20
N GLU A 183 8.73 11.95 -23.08
CA GLU A 183 9.70 13.05 -23.04
C GLU A 183 10.35 13.27 -21.68
N LEU A 184 9.79 12.71 -20.59
CA LEU A 184 10.28 12.92 -19.23
C LEU A 184 11.67 12.32 -19.02
N ARG A 185 12.50 13.04 -18.29
CA ARG A 185 13.67 12.50 -17.60
C ARG A 185 13.29 12.14 -16.16
N LEU A 186 13.73 10.99 -15.72
CA LEU A 186 13.30 10.45 -14.43
C LEU A 186 14.50 10.15 -13.55
N ILE A 187 14.36 10.43 -12.26
CA ILE A 187 15.34 10.08 -11.24
C ILE A 187 14.64 9.26 -10.18
N GLY A 188 15.07 8.02 -9.97
CA GLY A 188 14.60 7.20 -8.85
C GLY A 188 15.58 7.28 -7.70
N VAL A 189 15.08 7.57 -6.51
CA VAL A 189 15.89 7.64 -5.29
C VAL A 189 15.33 6.67 -4.26
N ASP A 190 16.17 5.79 -3.73
CA ASP A 190 15.80 4.90 -2.62
C ASP A 190 17.03 4.64 -1.73
N LYS A 191 16.81 4.47 -0.42
CA LYS A 191 17.88 4.16 0.52
C LYS A 191 18.38 2.72 0.42
N SER A 192 17.55 1.82 -0.10
CA SER A 192 17.83 0.39 -0.21
C SER A 192 18.56 0.07 -1.51
N ALA A 193 19.79 -0.43 -1.41
CA ALA A 193 20.55 -0.91 -2.57
C ALA A 193 19.82 -2.03 -3.33
N SER A 194 19.09 -2.90 -2.63
CA SER A 194 18.29 -3.96 -3.25
C SER A 194 17.09 -3.41 -4.02
N ALA A 195 16.41 -2.37 -3.51
CA ALA A 195 15.36 -1.68 -4.24
C ALA A 195 15.88 -1.03 -5.53
N ILE A 196 17.02 -0.33 -5.46
CA ILE A 196 17.68 0.26 -6.62
C ILE A 196 18.10 -0.80 -7.65
N SER A 197 18.55 -1.98 -7.20
CA SER A 197 18.86 -3.09 -8.13
C SER A 197 17.61 -3.58 -8.86
N LEU A 198 16.51 -3.79 -8.15
CA LEU A 198 15.22 -4.17 -8.74
C LEU A 198 14.70 -3.10 -9.71
N ALA A 199 14.78 -1.82 -9.32
CA ALA A 199 14.39 -0.71 -10.19
C ALA A 199 15.21 -0.69 -11.49
N ARG A 200 16.51 -0.99 -11.42
CA ARG A 200 17.39 -1.06 -12.61
C ARG A 200 16.97 -2.16 -13.58
N GLU A 201 16.59 -3.31 -13.06
CA GLU A 201 16.06 -4.40 -13.88
C GLU A 201 14.72 -4.00 -14.52
N ALA A 202 13.81 -3.45 -13.72
CA ALA A 202 12.48 -3.04 -14.18
C ALA A 202 12.50 -1.97 -15.28
N VAL A 203 13.34 -0.93 -15.15
CA VAL A 203 13.45 0.12 -16.18
C VAL A 203 14.14 -0.38 -17.45
N ARG A 204 15.08 -1.33 -17.32
CA ARG A 204 15.72 -1.97 -18.47
C ARG A 204 14.73 -2.84 -19.24
N GLU A 205 13.94 -3.66 -18.54
CA GLU A 205 12.90 -4.50 -19.15
C GLU A 205 11.82 -3.67 -19.85
N ALA A 206 11.51 -2.49 -19.28
CA ALA A 206 10.58 -1.54 -19.89
C ALA A 206 11.17 -0.73 -21.06
N GLY A 207 12.46 -0.88 -21.37
CA GLY A 207 13.14 -0.16 -22.45
C GLY A 207 13.28 1.34 -22.22
N VAL A 208 13.32 1.81 -20.96
CA VAL A 208 13.36 3.23 -20.59
C VAL A 208 14.63 3.62 -19.82
N ALA A 209 15.61 2.74 -19.76
CA ALA A 209 16.81 2.92 -18.95
C ALA A 209 17.67 4.13 -19.37
N ASP A 210 17.58 4.57 -20.62
CA ASP A 210 18.26 5.75 -21.18
C ASP A 210 17.75 7.08 -20.60
N ARG A 211 16.53 7.09 -20.06
CA ARG A 211 15.86 8.27 -19.51
C ARG A 211 15.73 8.24 -17.98
N VAL A 212 16.18 7.16 -17.34
CA VAL A 212 16.03 6.96 -15.89
C VAL A 212 17.38 6.88 -15.22
N THR A 213 17.65 7.79 -14.30
CA THR A 213 18.81 7.76 -13.41
C THR A 213 18.37 7.17 -12.05
N LEU A 214 19.11 6.20 -11.52
CA LEU A 214 18.82 5.55 -10.25
C LEU A 214 19.93 5.82 -9.25
N LEU A 215 19.57 6.40 -8.10
CA LEU A 215 20.50 6.84 -7.07
C LEU A 215 20.14 6.21 -5.72
N GLN A 216 21.15 5.66 -5.05
CA GLN A 216 20.98 5.25 -3.66
C GLN A 216 21.21 6.47 -2.77
N ASP A 217 20.16 6.92 -2.06
CA ASP A 217 20.22 8.05 -1.13
C ASP A 217 19.08 7.96 -0.09
N ASP A 218 19.24 8.63 1.04
CA ASP A 218 18.23 8.65 2.10
C ASP A 218 17.54 10.01 2.14
N LEU A 219 16.22 10.01 1.93
CA LEU A 219 15.35 11.19 1.99
C LEU A 219 15.60 12.06 3.24
N VAL A 220 15.90 11.43 4.39
CA VAL A 220 16.09 12.14 5.65
C VAL A 220 17.44 12.86 5.73
N THR A 221 18.47 12.38 5.03
CA THR A 221 19.85 12.88 5.13
C THR A 221 20.43 13.41 3.83
N MET A 222 19.76 13.17 2.69
CA MET A 222 20.23 13.56 1.36
C MET A 222 20.59 15.05 1.27
N GLY A 223 21.60 15.34 0.47
CA GLY A 223 22.06 16.69 0.16
C GLY A 223 21.99 17.01 -1.33
N PRO A 224 22.33 18.25 -1.73
CA PRO A 224 22.39 18.65 -3.14
C PRO A 224 23.35 17.77 -3.94
N ARG A 225 22.95 17.41 -5.16
CA ARG A 225 23.78 16.71 -6.16
C ARG A 225 23.56 17.33 -7.53
N PRO A 226 24.54 17.23 -8.46
CA PRO A 226 24.37 17.75 -9.82
C PRO A 226 23.12 17.21 -10.52
N GLU A 227 22.79 15.93 -10.30
CA GLU A 227 21.64 15.25 -10.89
C GLU A 227 20.30 15.86 -10.42
N TYR A 228 20.25 16.42 -9.23
CA TYR A 228 19.05 17.03 -8.68
C TYR A 228 18.79 18.45 -9.15
N GLY A 229 19.80 19.12 -9.72
CA GLY A 229 19.75 20.53 -10.08
C GLY A 229 18.68 20.90 -11.12
N GLN A 230 18.29 19.96 -11.98
CA GLN A 230 17.31 20.17 -13.05
C GLN A 230 15.92 19.55 -12.74
N VAL A 231 15.75 18.97 -11.57
CA VAL A 231 14.46 18.40 -11.17
C VAL A 231 13.44 19.50 -10.97
N ASP A 232 12.38 19.51 -11.75
CA ASP A 232 11.28 20.47 -11.63
C ASP A 232 10.09 19.94 -10.82
N THR A 233 9.98 18.61 -10.68
CA THR A 233 8.91 17.96 -9.93
C THR A 233 9.47 16.80 -9.10
N VAL A 234 9.06 16.74 -7.84
CA VAL A 234 9.42 15.67 -6.91
C VAL A 234 8.15 14.90 -6.54
N THR A 235 8.19 13.58 -6.52
CA THR A 235 7.11 12.71 -6.02
C THR A 235 7.57 11.95 -4.79
N CYS A 236 6.68 11.80 -3.79
CA CYS A 236 6.91 11.04 -2.57
C CYS A 236 5.59 10.40 -2.11
N PHE A 237 5.53 9.07 -2.11
CA PHE A 237 4.28 8.35 -1.83
C PHE A 237 4.45 7.28 -0.76
N LEU A 238 3.51 7.24 0.19
CA LEU A 238 3.44 6.27 1.28
C LEU A 238 4.74 6.16 2.10
N MET A 239 5.44 7.28 2.22
CA MET A 239 6.66 7.44 3.00
C MET A 239 6.65 8.67 3.90
N GLY A 240 5.76 9.62 3.63
CA GLY A 240 5.73 10.88 4.34
C GLY A 240 5.40 10.70 5.83
N HIS A 241 4.52 9.76 6.17
CA HIS A 241 4.19 9.44 7.55
C HIS A 241 5.39 8.91 8.37
N ASP A 242 6.42 8.33 7.73
CA ASP A 242 7.67 7.93 8.37
C ASP A 242 8.57 9.12 8.75
N LEU A 243 8.30 10.30 8.21
CA LEU A 243 9.05 11.53 8.54
C LEU A 243 8.66 12.15 9.89
N TRP A 244 7.56 11.70 10.49
CA TRP A 244 7.11 12.19 11.79
C TRP A 244 8.04 11.74 12.94
N PRO A 245 8.17 12.50 14.03
CA PRO A 245 7.28 13.60 14.49
C PRO A 245 7.40 14.89 13.67
N ARG A 246 6.41 15.79 13.81
CA ARG A 246 6.22 17.03 13.04
C ARG A 246 7.50 17.80 12.74
N GLN A 247 8.36 18.01 13.75
CA GLN A 247 9.61 18.75 13.59
C GLN A 247 10.56 18.10 12.56
N ASN A 248 10.60 16.78 12.51
CA ASN A 248 11.41 16.05 11.54
C ASN A 248 10.80 16.14 10.13
N CYS A 249 9.47 16.04 10.02
CA CYS A 249 8.74 16.21 8.78
C CYS A 249 8.99 17.60 8.20
N VAL A 250 8.75 18.66 8.98
CA VAL A 250 8.99 20.06 8.57
C VAL A 250 10.44 20.27 8.11
N ARG A 251 11.41 19.76 8.88
CA ARG A 251 12.84 19.87 8.53
C ARG A 251 13.16 19.16 7.22
N THR A 252 12.62 17.95 7.01
CA THR A 252 12.86 17.19 5.80
C THR A 252 12.22 17.84 4.58
N LEU A 253 10.95 18.24 4.65
CA LEU A 253 10.27 18.93 3.56
C LEU A 253 10.95 20.25 3.20
N ARG A 254 11.39 21.03 4.20
CA ARG A 254 12.15 22.27 3.98
C ARG A 254 13.46 22.01 3.26
N ARG A 255 14.19 20.93 3.62
CA ARG A 255 15.45 20.55 2.97
C ARG A 255 15.25 20.21 1.51
N LEU A 256 14.13 19.58 1.11
CA LEU A 256 13.87 19.25 -0.29
C LEU A 256 13.95 20.49 -1.20
N ARG A 257 13.63 21.68 -0.72
CA ARG A 257 13.80 22.95 -1.49
C ARG A 257 15.27 23.27 -1.77
N THR A 258 16.17 22.88 -0.87
CA THR A 258 17.61 23.08 -1.07
C THR A 258 18.21 21.96 -1.94
N VAL A 259 17.72 20.74 -1.76
CA VAL A 259 18.20 19.57 -2.53
C VAL A 259 17.75 19.65 -3.99
N PHE A 260 16.53 20.13 -4.24
CA PHE A 260 15.92 20.29 -5.55
C PHE A 260 15.62 21.76 -5.83
N PRO A 261 16.65 22.58 -6.11
CA PRO A 261 16.47 24.03 -6.19
C PRO A 261 15.57 24.49 -7.34
N SER A 262 15.42 23.70 -8.38
CA SER A 262 14.55 23.97 -9.52
C SER A 262 13.13 23.41 -9.37
N ALA A 263 12.82 22.70 -8.26
CA ALA A 263 11.53 22.07 -8.06
C ALA A 263 10.42 23.11 -7.92
N ARG A 264 9.51 23.07 -8.86
CA ARG A 264 8.26 23.85 -8.87
C ARG A 264 7.13 23.13 -8.17
N ASN A 265 7.19 21.79 -8.19
CA ASN A 265 6.18 20.93 -7.60
C ASN A 265 6.81 19.87 -6.70
N LEU A 266 6.18 19.64 -5.53
CA LEU A 266 6.35 18.43 -4.74
C LEU A 266 4.99 17.74 -4.64
N ILE A 267 4.88 16.52 -5.15
CA ILE A 267 3.64 15.75 -5.12
C ILE A 267 3.77 14.72 -4.00
N LEU A 268 2.95 14.91 -2.98
CA LEU A 268 2.95 14.08 -1.77
C LEU A 268 1.67 13.26 -1.70
N GLY A 269 1.78 11.93 -1.75
CA GLY A 269 0.66 11.01 -1.56
C GLY A 269 0.85 10.19 -0.29
N ASP A 270 -0.12 10.25 0.62
CA ASP A 270 -0.04 9.50 1.88
C ASP A 270 -1.42 9.16 2.46
N THR A 271 -1.42 8.42 3.58
CA THR A 271 -2.61 8.10 4.36
C THR A 271 -2.53 8.83 5.70
N CYS A 272 -3.65 9.47 6.09
CA CYS A 272 -3.76 10.17 7.36
C CYS A 272 -4.48 9.31 8.40
N ARG A 273 -4.33 9.70 9.67
CA ARG A 273 -5.14 9.20 10.76
C ARG A 273 -6.59 9.68 10.60
N SER A 274 -7.52 8.74 10.78
CA SER A 274 -8.95 9.03 10.74
C SER A 274 -9.37 9.96 11.90
N THR A 275 -10.38 10.77 11.63
CA THR A 275 -11.02 11.64 12.63
C THR A 275 -12.54 11.47 12.53
N GLY A 276 -13.22 11.46 13.68
CA GLY A 276 -14.68 11.41 13.72
C GLY A 276 -15.30 10.06 13.37
N LEU A 277 -14.51 8.98 13.38
CA LEU A 277 -15.02 7.61 13.19
C LEU A 277 -15.13 6.90 14.54
N ASP A 278 -16.33 6.45 14.84
CA ASP A 278 -16.64 5.65 16.03
C ASP A 278 -17.37 4.35 15.63
N GLY A 279 -17.08 3.26 16.36
CA GLY A 279 -17.80 2.00 16.21
C GLY A 279 -17.46 1.19 14.95
N PRO A 280 -18.44 0.47 14.35
CA PRO A 280 -18.18 -0.54 13.32
C PRO A 280 -17.96 0.01 11.90
N GLU A 281 -18.11 1.31 11.67
CA GLU A 281 -18.08 1.92 10.33
C GLU A 281 -16.69 2.38 9.88
N HIS A 282 -15.64 1.75 10.40
CA HIS A 282 -14.29 2.04 9.93
C HIS A 282 -14.08 1.57 8.48
N PRO A 283 -13.58 2.45 7.59
CA PRO A 283 -13.24 2.05 6.24
C PRO A 283 -12.14 0.99 6.23
N MET A 284 -12.13 0.19 5.18
CA MET A 284 -11.06 -0.78 4.97
C MET A 284 -9.70 -0.08 4.91
N PHE A 285 -8.66 -0.73 5.44
CA PHE A 285 -7.27 -0.30 5.55
C PHE A 285 -6.99 0.66 6.70
N THR A 286 -7.80 1.70 6.91
CA THR A 286 -7.55 2.79 7.87
C THR A 286 -7.27 2.29 9.29
N LEU A 287 -8.17 1.47 9.85
CA LEU A 287 -8.00 0.91 11.19
C LEU A 287 -6.73 0.05 11.30
N GLY A 288 -6.47 -0.79 10.30
CA GLY A 288 -5.27 -1.63 10.23
C GLY A 288 -3.99 -0.80 10.14
N PHE A 289 -4.01 0.24 9.30
CA PHE A 289 -2.89 1.15 9.12
C PHE A 289 -2.53 1.89 10.42
N GLU A 290 -3.51 2.51 11.06
CA GLU A 290 -3.32 3.22 12.33
C GLU A 290 -2.87 2.30 13.47
N THR A 291 -3.50 1.13 13.59
CA THR A 291 -3.13 0.15 14.62
C THR A 291 -1.70 -0.33 14.46
N VAL A 292 -1.30 -0.70 13.26
CA VAL A 292 0.06 -1.18 12.97
C VAL A 292 1.10 -0.10 13.27
N HIS A 293 0.86 1.15 12.83
CA HIS A 293 1.80 2.26 13.10
C HIS A 293 1.87 2.60 14.58
N SER A 294 0.73 2.59 15.30
CA SER A 294 0.72 2.75 16.76
C SER A 294 1.54 1.68 17.47
N VAL A 295 1.41 0.41 17.06
CA VAL A 295 2.21 -0.71 17.60
C VAL A 295 3.70 -0.49 17.35
N MET A 296 4.07 0.08 16.21
CA MET A 296 5.47 0.46 15.90
C MET A 296 5.96 1.67 16.68
N GLY A 297 5.08 2.40 17.37
CA GLY A 297 5.43 3.64 18.07
C GLY A 297 5.42 4.87 17.16
N GLN A 298 4.79 4.77 16.01
CA GLN A 298 4.61 5.87 15.07
C GLN A 298 3.20 6.43 15.18
N LEU A 299 3.07 7.73 15.33
CA LEU A 299 1.79 8.42 15.28
C LEU A 299 1.53 8.84 13.82
N VAL A 300 0.52 8.24 13.20
CA VAL A 300 0.05 8.70 11.88
C VAL A 300 -0.62 10.07 12.06
N PRO A 301 -0.20 11.11 11.32
CA PRO A 301 -0.78 12.44 11.44
C PRO A 301 -2.18 12.53 10.83
N THR A 302 -2.99 13.45 11.33
CA THR A 302 -4.25 13.86 10.70
C THR A 302 -4.00 14.71 9.45
N ILE A 303 -5.03 14.93 8.64
CA ILE A 303 -4.91 15.79 7.44
C ILE A 303 -4.58 17.25 7.82
N ASP A 304 -5.08 17.74 8.97
CA ASP A 304 -4.80 19.10 9.46
C ASP A 304 -3.37 19.22 9.98
N GLU A 305 -2.86 18.19 10.67
CA GLU A 305 -1.46 18.12 11.08
C GLU A 305 -0.53 18.13 9.86
N TRP A 306 -0.88 17.38 8.79
CA TRP A 306 -0.18 17.42 7.51
C TRP A 306 -0.17 18.83 6.91
N SER A 307 -1.34 19.48 6.79
CA SER A 307 -1.45 20.83 6.23
C SER A 307 -0.55 21.81 6.95
N THR A 308 -0.58 21.77 8.29
CA THR A 308 0.26 22.63 9.12
C THR A 308 1.77 22.37 8.92
N ALA A 309 2.18 21.10 8.86
CA ALA A 309 3.61 20.76 8.65
C ALA A 309 4.10 21.17 7.25
N ILE A 310 3.27 21.06 6.24
CA ILE A 310 3.54 21.52 4.87
C ILE A 310 3.78 23.03 4.86
N GLU A 311 2.87 23.82 5.43
CA GLU A 311 2.98 25.28 5.48
C GLU A 311 4.24 25.73 6.26
N GLU A 312 4.51 25.14 7.42
CA GLU A 312 5.71 25.43 8.21
C GLU A 312 7.01 25.09 7.49
N SER A 313 6.97 24.15 6.55
CA SER A 313 8.14 23.76 5.76
C SER A 313 8.46 24.72 4.60
N GLY A 314 7.61 25.72 4.34
CA GLY A 314 7.74 26.68 3.25
C GLY A 314 7.21 26.15 1.92
N TRP A 315 6.33 25.16 1.97
CA TRP A 315 5.51 24.71 0.86
C TRP A 315 4.07 25.17 1.08
N ARG A 316 3.32 25.34 0.01
CA ARG A 316 1.87 25.59 0.05
C ARG A 316 1.14 24.54 -0.79
N ILE A 317 0.00 24.09 -0.32
CA ILE A 317 -0.87 23.18 -1.07
C ILE A 317 -1.57 23.96 -2.17
N VAL A 318 -1.39 23.54 -3.43
CA VAL A 318 -2.03 24.17 -4.60
C VAL A 318 -3.16 23.33 -5.17
N ASP A 319 -3.12 22.03 -4.98
CA ASP A 319 -4.20 21.11 -5.29
C ASP A 319 -4.19 19.96 -4.29
N ARG A 320 -5.35 19.49 -3.85
CA ARG A 320 -5.52 18.34 -2.96
C ARG A 320 -6.62 17.44 -3.49
N ARG A 321 -6.29 16.19 -3.70
CA ARG A 321 -7.26 15.14 -3.97
C ARG A 321 -7.33 14.17 -2.80
N LEU A 322 -8.52 14.03 -2.21
CA LEU A 322 -8.80 12.98 -1.25
C LEU A 322 -9.18 11.71 -2.02
N LEU A 323 -8.75 10.57 -1.52
CA LEU A 323 -9.08 9.27 -2.11
C LEU A 323 -10.22 8.62 -1.33
N ASP A 324 -11.15 8.02 -2.05
CA ASP A 324 -12.23 7.24 -1.42
C ASP A 324 -11.72 5.89 -0.90
N VAL A 325 -10.75 5.31 -1.61
CA VAL A 325 -10.09 4.05 -1.24
C VAL A 325 -8.59 4.18 -1.50
N PRO A 326 -7.73 3.98 -0.50
CA PRO A 326 -8.08 3.89 0.92
C PRO A 326 -8.60 5.23 1.43
N ALA A 327 -9.67 5.19 2.22
CA ALA A 327 -10.20 6.40 2.85
C ALA A 327 -9.15 7.07 3.75
N PHE A 328 -9.28 8.36 3.97
CA PHE A 328 -8.27 9.16 4.68
C PHE A 328 -6.89 9.16 4.01
N SER A 329 -6.85 8.95 2.70
CA SER A 329 -5.64 9.13 1.92
C SER A 329 -5.78 10.33 1.00
N PHE A 330 -4.64 10.92 0.67
CA PHE A 330 -4.61 12.16 -0.13
C PHE A 330 -3.45 12.13 -1.12
N ILE A 331 -3.58 12.97 -2.14
CA ILE A 331 -2.49 13.40 -3.01
C ILE A 331 -2.51 14.93 -3.01
N ASP A 332 -1.43 15.54 -2.53
CA ASP A 332 -1.22 16.98 -2.54
C ASP A 332 -0.21 17.37 -3.60
N VAL A 333 -0.54 18.36 -4.42
CA VAL A 333 0.43 19.09 -5.22
C VAL A 333 0.85 20.32 -4.42
N LEU A 334 2.12 20.40 -4.13
CA LEU A 334 2.73 21.49 -3.34
C LEU A 334 3.59 22.35 -4.25
N ALA A 335 3.53 23.66 -4.07
CA ALA A 335 4.44 24.61 -4.68
C ALA A 335 5.25 25.35 -3.59
N PRO A 336 6.43 25.91 -3.91
CA PRO A 336 7.13 26.82 -3.00
C PRO A 336 6.23 27.96 -2.54
N ALA A 337 6.26 28.26 -1.21
CA ALA A 337 5.50 29.36 -0.63
C ALA A 337 6.18 30.69 -0.88
#